data_87b3e261eca806b308120161f837986a
#
_entry.id   87b3e261eca806b308120161f837986a
#
_cell.length_a   1.000
_cell.length_b   1.000
_cell.length_c   1.000
_cell.angle_alpha   90.00
_cell.angle_beta   90.00
_cell.angle_gamma   90.00
#
_symmetry.space_group_name_H-M   'P 1'
#
loop_
_entity.id
_entity.type
_entity.pdbx_description
1 polymer ?
#
loop_
_entity_poly.entity_id
_entity_poly.type
_entity_poly.pdbx_seq_one_letter_code
_entity_poly.pdbx_strand_id
1 'polypeptide(L)'
;MSGRGKALACGGLVLAVAWWASCASAQDAARGKATFDHTCAPCHGAGVGDDGRAMLPGTDALRIKYQGSLPALLEQRTDLNADAIRTFLRRGTWSMPPFRPTEVTEGDIQDIAAYLKQSSGAASRGAR
;
A
#
# COMPACT_ATOMS: atom_id res chain seq x y z
N MET A 1 63.33 36.34 32.89
CA MET A 1 62.19 36.58 33.76
C MET A 1 61.00 36.05 33.04
N SER A 2 60.59 35.06 33.48
CA SER A 2 59.44 34.16 33.63
C SER A 2 58.11 34.76 33.26
N GLY A 3 57.40 34.23 32.26
CA GLY A 3 56.03 34.47 31.92
C GLY A 3 55.33 33.18 31.54
N ARG A 4 54.73 32.54 32.53
CA ARG A 4 53.94 31.33 32.36
C ARG A 4 52.57 31.63 31.78
N GLY A 5 52.33 31.36 30.49
CA GLY A 5 51.01 31.35 29.88
C GLY A 5 50.22 30.09 30.27
N LYS A 6 49.09 30.29 30.92
CA LYS A 6 48.15 29.21 31.28
C LYS A 6 47.36 28.81 30.04
N ALA A 7 47.49 27.53 29.61
CA ALA A 7 46.62 26.95 28.61
C ALA A 7 45.25 26.66 29.21
N LEU A 8 44.21 27.31 28.70
CA LEU A 8 42.81 26.98 28.96
C LEU A 8 42.43 25.82 28.06
N ALA A 9 42.20 24.65 28.69
CA ALA A 9 41.62 23.51 28.03
C ALA A 9 40.10 23.76 27.86
N CYS A 10 39.64 24.08 26.64
CA CYS A 10 38.25 24.05 26.28
C CYS A 10 37.81 22.59 26.12
N GLY A 11 37.16 22.07 27.17
CA GLY A 11 36.43 20.80 27.10
C GLY A 11 35.24 20.90 26.17
N GLY A 12 35.40 20.35 24.97
CA GLY A 12 34.30 20.22 24.04
C GLY A 12 33.29 19.14 24.50
N LEU A 13 32.12 19.57 24.93
CA LEU A 13 31.00 18.70 25.23
C LEU A 13 30.41 18.19 23.91
N VAL A 14 30.75 16.97 23.49
CA VAL A 14 30.16 16.32 22.31
C VAL A 14 28.80 15.82 22.72
N LEU A 15 27.74 16.58 22.34
CA LEU A 15 26.36 16.14 22.43
C LEU A 15 26.14 15.09 21.34
N ALA A 16 26.20 13.82 21.70
CA ALA A 16 25.75 12.71 20.88
C ALA A 16 24.22 12.78 20.78
N VAL A 17 23.73 13.43 19.73
CA VAL A 17 22.32 13.38 19.36
C VAL A 17 22.06 11.98 18.81
N ALA A 18 21.55 11.08 19.65
CA ALA A 18 21.05 9.79 19.20
C ALA A 18 19.84 10.04 18.30
N TRP A 19 20.04 9.98 16.99
CA TRP A 19 18.97 9.89 16.03
C TRP A 19 18.28 8.53 16.23
N TRP A 20 17.18 8.56 16.93
CA TRP A 20 16.24 7.47 16.91
C TRP A 20 15.62 7.49 15.52
N ALA A 21 16.19 6.74 14.60
CA ALA A 21 15.55 6.42 13.34
C ALA A 21 14.29 5.62 13.70
N SER A 22 13.13 6.29 13.77
CA SER A 22 11.85 5.62 13.72
C SER A 22 11.86 4.82 12.43
N CYS A 23 11.99 3.49 12.54
CA CYS A 23 11.68 2.58 11.45
C CYS A 23 10.17 2.67 11.21
N ALA A 24 9.72 3.76 10.58
CA ALA A 24 8.46 3.75 9.89
C ALA A 24 8.60 2.62 8.86
N SER A 25 7.82 1.55 9.01
CA SER A 25 7.75 0.48 8.02
C SER A 25 7.50 1.13 6.67
N ALA A 26 8.54 1.20 5.83
CA ALA A 26 8.40 1.71 4.48
C ALA A 26 7.38 0.82 3.78
N GLN A 27 6.34 1.43 3.23
CA GLN A 27 5.33 0.73 2.45
C GLN A 27 6.03 0.05 1.28
N ASP A 28 5.84 -1.25 1.15
CA ASP A 28 6.52 -2.08 0.15
C ASP A 28 5.54 -2.50 -0.94
N ALA A 29 5.60 -1.82 -2.09
CA ALA A 29 4.72 -2.10 -3.21
C ALA A 29 4.95 -3.50 -3.82
N ALA A 30 6.16 -4.07 -3.73
CA ALA A 30 6.44 -5.42 -4.21
C ALA A 30 5.79 -6.47 -3.30
N ARG A 31 5.86 -6.27 -1.99
CA ARG A 31 5.17 -7.10 -1.00
C ARG A 31 3.66 -6.95 -1.13
N GLY A 32 3.18 -5.70 -1.33
CA GLY A 32 1.78 -5.40 -1.60
C GLY A 32 1.26 -6.10 -2.85
N LYS A 33 2.07 -6.16 -3.92
CA LYS A 33 1.72 -6.92 -5.12
C LYS A 33 1.58 -8.40 -4.82
N ALA A 34 2.52 -9.00 -4.11
CA ALA A 34 2.45 -10.43 -3.76
C ALA A 34 1.20 -10.76 -2.94
N THR A 35 0.86 -9.93 -1.96
CA THR A 35 -0.37 -10.08 -1.17
C THR A 35 -1.62 -9.87 -2.03
N PHE A 36 -1.62 -8.87 -2.91
CA PHE A 36 -2.72 -8.62 -3.84
C PHE A 36 -2.94 -9.81 -4.79
N ASP A 37 -1.89 -10.32 -5.41
CA ASP A 37 -1.97 -11.45 -6.34
C ASP A 37 -2.56 -12.70 -5.66
N HIS A 38 -2.19 -12.95 -4.41
CA HIS A 38 -2.68 -14.10 -3.66
C HIS A 38 -4.11 -13.93 -3.13
N THR A 39 -4.46 -12.74 -2.65
CA THR A 39 -5.68 -12.52 -1.85
C THR A 39 -6.79 -11.82 -2.64
N CYS A 40 -6.45 -10.88 -3.50
CA CYS A 40 -7.41 -10.00 -4.19
C CYS A 40 -7.60 -10.38 -5.66
N ALA A 41 -6.50 -10.64 -6.37
CA ALA A 41 -6.50 -10.87 -7.80
C ALA A 41 -7.35 -12.06 -8.26
N PRO A 42 -7.53 -13.17 -7.51
CA PRO A 42 -8.42 -14.26 -7.92
C PRO A 42 -9.86 -13.81 -8.21
N CYS A 43 -10.30 -12.72 -7.57
CA CYS A 43 -11.63 -12.14 -7.83
C CYS A 43 -11.56 -10.78 -8.54
N HIS A 44 -10.52 -9.97 -8.30
CA HIS A 44 -10.43 -8.57 -8.71
C HIS A 44 -9.34 -8.27 -9.75
N GLY A 45 -8.61 -9.28 -10.19
CA GLY A 45 -7.60 -9.14 -11.23
C GLY A 45 -8.16 -9.06 -12.64
N ALA A 46 -7.25 -8.93 -13.61
CA ALA A 46 -7.55 -9.10 -15.02
C ALA A 46 -7.67 -10.59 -15.35
N GLY A 47 -8.63 -10.96 -16.16
CA GLY A 47 -8.81 -12.35 -16.61
C GLY A 47 -10.27 -12.67 -16.88
N VAL A 48 -10.48 -13.89 -17.38
CA VAL A 48 -11.80 -14.48 -17.61
C VAL A 48 -12.21 -15.32 -16.40
N GLY A 49 -13.50 -15.33 -16.09
CA GLY A 49 -14.03 -16.17 -15.02
C GLY A 49 -14.08 -17.64 -15.43
N ASP A 50 -13.90 -18.54 -14.48
CA ASP A 50 -13.99 -20.01 -14.70
C ASP A 50 -15.38 -20.45 -15.16
N ASP A 51 -16.40 -19.60 -14.96
CA ASP A 51 -17.77 -19.78 -15.39
C ASP A 51 -18.06 -19.29 -16.83
N GLY A 52 -17.02 -18.92 -17.57
CA GLY A 52 -17.11 -18.42 -18.95
C GLY A 52 -17.43 -16.94 -19.05
N ARG A 53 -17.49 -16.19 -17.95
CA ARG A 53 -17.64 -14.72 -17.98
C ARG A 53 -16.39 -14.06 -18.51
N ALA A 54 -16.57 -12.91 -19.18
CA ALA A 54 -15.45 -12.14 -19.75
C ALA A 54 -14.51 -11.52 -18.70
N MET A 55 -14.92 -11.50 -17.43
CA MET A 55 -14.16 -10.93 -16.33
C MET A 55 -14.27 -11.82 -15.08
N LEU A 56 -13.29 -11.70 -14.19
CA LEU A 56 -13.34 -12.33 -12.88
C LEU A 56 -14.51 -11.76 -12.05
N PRO A 57 -15.09 -12.54 -11.12
CA PRO A 57 -16.38 -12.23 -10.50
C PRO A 57 -16.40 -10.88 -9.75
N GLY A 58 -15.35 -10.54 -9.04
CA GLY A 58 -15.24 -9.27 -8.33
C GLY A 58 -15.05 -8.08 -9.29
N THR A 59 -14.29 -8.27 -10.36
CA THR A 59 -14.10 -7.25 -11.41
C THR A 59 -15.40 -6.98 -12.15
N ASP A 60 -16.15 -8.05 -12.50
CA ASP A 60 -17.46 -7.91 -13.17
C ASP A 60 -18.50 -7.22 -12.26
N ALA A 61 -18.53 -7.57 -10.98
CA ALA A 61 -19.38 -6.90 -10.01
C ALA A 61 -19.10 -5.39 -9.90
N LEU A 62 -17.82 -4.99 -9.91
CA LEU A 62 -17.44 -3.58 -9.90
C LEU A 62 -17.79 -2.88 -11.22
N ARG A 63 -17.62 -3.55 -12.37
CA ARG A 63 -18.06 -3.04 -13.67
C ARG A 63 -19.56 -2.73 -13.68
N ILE A 64 -20.37 -3.66 -13.19
CA ILE A 64 -21.83 -3.49 -13.08
C ILE A 64 -22.16 -2.35 -12.12
N LYS A 65 -21.51 -2.32 -10.95
CA LYS A 65 -21.76 -1.31 -9.92
C LYS A 65 -21.46 0.11 -10.39
N TYR A 66 -20.33 0.31 -11.04
CA TYR A 66 -19.84 1.64 -11.37
C TYR A 66 -20.16 2.09 -12.80
N GLN A 67 -20.58 1.19 -13.68
CA GLN A 67 -21.04 1.49 -15.05
C GLN A 67 -20.11 2.45 -15.82
N GLY A 68 -18.79 2.29 -15.63
CA GLY A 68 -17.77 3.13 -16.29
C GLY A 68 -17.38 4.41 -15.56
N SER A 69 -18.09 4.81 -14.47
CA SER A 69 -17.72 5.98 -13.67
C SER A 69 -16.41 5.77 -12.89
N LEU A 70 -16.05 4.54 -12.57
CA LEU A 70 -14.78 4.12 -12.01
C LEU A 70 -14.28 2.86 -12.73
N PRO A 71 -12.95 2.67 -12.86
CA PRO A 71 -12.41 1.43 -13.39
C PRO A 71 -12.85 0.21 -12.59
N ALA A 72 -13.17 -0.87 -13.29
CA ALA A 72 -13.54 -2.15 -12.67
C ALA A 72 -12.32 -2.86 -12.06
N LEU A 73 -11.16 -2.75 -12.71
CA LEU A 73 -9.90 -3.30 -12.21
C LEU A 73 -9.37 -2.43 -11.07
N LEU A 74 -9.09 -3.05 -9.93
CA LEU A 74 -8.56 -2.33 -8.75
C LEU A 74 -7.22 -1.66 -9.04
N GLU A 75 -6.39 -2.27 -9.86
CA GLU A 75 -5.07 -1.77 -10.27
C GLU A 75 -5.12 -0.48 -11.10
N GLN A 76 -6.28 -0.13 -11.66
CA GLN A 76 -6.49 1.09 -12.42
C GLN A 76 -7.14 2.21 -11.59
N ARG A 77 -7.58 1.91 -10.36
CA ARG A 77 -8.31 2.84 -9.51
C ARG A 77 -7.37 3.77 -8.75
N THR A 78 -7.68 5.05 -8.75
CA THR A 78 -6.89 6.09 -8.07
C THR A 78 -7.47 6.51 -6.71
N ASP A 79 -8.65 6.03 -6.37
CA ASP A 79 -9.39 6.36 -5.15
C ASP A 79 -9.16 5.38 -3.98
N LEU A 80 -8.39 4.29 -4.22
CA LEU A 80 -8.11 3.27 -3.21
C LEU A 80 -6.89 3.66 -2.37
N ASN A 81 -7.15 4.17 -1.17
CA ASN A 81 -6.15 4.35 -0.12
C ASN A 81 -6.26 3.25 0.94
N ALA A 82 -5.32 3.22 1.88
CA ALA A 82 -5.29 2.20 2.94
C ALA A 82 -6.57 2.16 3.79
N ASP A 83 -7.21 3.30 4.05
CA ASP A 83 -8.43 3.37 4.86
C ASP A 83 -9.65 2.80 4.11
N ALA A 84 -9.76 3.10 2.81
CA ALA A 84 -10.79 2.52 1.96
C ALA A 84 -10.60 0.99 1.86
N ILE A 85 -9.38 0.52 1.60
CA ILE A 85 -9.05 -0.91 1.53
C ILE A 85 -9.38 -1.59 2.86
N ARG A 86 -8.95 -1.03 3.99
CA ARG A 86 -9.26 -1.54 5.34
C ARG A 86 -10.76 -1.67 5.55
N THR A 87 -11.52 -0.65 5.18
CA THR A 87 -12.97 -0.65 5.35
C THR A 87 -13.63 -1.81 4.63
N PHE A 88 -13.28 -2.05 3.36
CA PHE A 88 -13.83 -3.16 2.59
C PHE A 88 -13.36 -4.51 3.12
N LEU A 89 -12.08 -4.65 3.45
CA LEU A 89 -11.53 -5.91 3.98
C LEU A 89 -12.15 -6.29 5.33
N ARG A 90 -12.36 -5.33 6.24
CA ARG A 90 -12.89 -5.64 7.59
C ARG A 90 -14.40 -5.84 7.62
N ARG A 91 -15.14 -5.19 6.73
CA ARG A 91 -16.60 -5.30 6.69
C ARG A 91 -17.09 -6.35 5.71
N GLY A 92 -16.33 -6.66 4.69
CA GLY A 92 -16.83 -7.35 3.52
C GLY A 92 -17.89 -6.52 2.78
N THR A 93 -18.38 -7.02 1.67
CA THR A 93 -19.49 -6.41 0.96
C THR A 93 -20.08 -7.41 -0.04
N TRP A 94 -21.38 -7.68 0.04
CA TRP A 94 -22.07 -8.67 -0.80
C TRP A 94 -21.39 -10.05 -0.75
N SER A 95 -20.85 -10.52 -1.88
CA SER A 95 -20.13 -11.78 -1.98
C SER A 95 -18.65 -11.70 -1.55
N MET A 96 -18.12 -10.52 -1.32
CA MET A 96 -16.76 -10.34 -0.79
C MET A 96 -16.77 -10.60 0.72
N PRO A 97 -16.08 -11.66 1.21
CA PRO A 97 -16.03 -11.96 2.64
C PRO A 97 -15.19 -10.91 3.40
N PRO A 98 -15.45 -10.72 4.70
CA PRO A 98 -14.54 -9.95 5.55
C PRO A 98 -13.27 -10.77 5.83
N PHE A 99 -12.12 -10.09 5.81
CA PHE A 99 -10.81 -10.65 6.15
C PHE A 99 -10.43 -10.27 7.57
N ARG A 100 -9.97 -11.26 8.34
CA ARG A 100 -9.49 -11.04 9.70
C ARG A 100 -8.13 -10.35 9.70
N PRO A 101 -7.77 -9.60 10.78
CA PRO A 101 -6.44 -9.00 10.91
C PRO A 101 -5.26 -9.99 10.85
N THR A 102 -5.52 -11.29 11.11
CA THR A 102 -4.54 -12.36 10.99
C THR A 102 -4.38 -12.91 9.57
N GLU A 103 -5.34 -12.64 8.67
CA GLU A 103 -5.31 -13.07 7.27
C GLU A 103 -4.70 -11.98 6.37
N VAL A 104 -5.07 -10.73 6.62
CA VAL A 104 -4.50 -9.54 5.99
C VAL A 104 -4.21 -8.54 7.10
N THR A 105 -2.94 -8.36 7.42
CA THR A 105 -2.51 -7.48 8.51
C THR A 105 -2.64 -6.00 8.13
N GLU A 106 -2.48 -5.11 9.10
CA GLU A 106 -2.44 -3.66 8.83
C GLU A 106 -1.22 -3.27 7.96
N GLY A 107 -0.10 -3.99 8.11
CA GLY A 107 1.08 -3.83 7.24
C GLY A 107 0.76 -4.21 5.79
N ASP A 108 0.09 -5.35 5.59
CA ASP A 108 -0.32 -5.79 4.25
C ASP A 108 -1.27 -4.78 3.59
N ILE A 109 -2.18 -4.17 4.34
CA ILE A 109 -3.08 -3.12 3.82
C ILE A 109 -2.29 -1.90 3.32
N GLN A 110 -1.28 -1.47 4.07
CA GLN A 110 -0.41 -0.35 3.66
C GLN A 110 0.37 -0.70 2.39
N ASP A 111 0.90 -1.91 2.32
CA ASP A 111 1.66 -2.41 1.17
C ASP A 111 0.77 -2.56 -0.08
N ILE A 112 -0.43 -3.12 0.06
CA ILE A 112 -1.43 -3.19 -1.02
C ILE A 112 -1.79 -1.79 -1.51
N ALA A 113 -2.00 -0.82 -0.62
CA ALA A 113 -2.28 0.56 -1.00
C ALA A 113 -1.13 1.18 -1.79
N ALA A 114 0.12 0.92 -1.39
CA ALA A 114 1.30 1.38 -2.12
C ALA A 114 1.38 0.75 -3.52
N TYR A 115 1.12 -0.55 -3.64
CA TYR A 115 1.07 -1.25 -4.91
C TYR A 115 -0.02 -0.68 -5.84
N LEU A 116 -1.25 -0.54 -5.37
CA LEU A 116 -2.36 -0.03 -6.17
C LEU A 116 -2.13 1.43 -6.61
N LYS A 117 -1.52 2.25 -5.78
CA LYS A 117 -1.11 3.61 -6.14
C LYS A 117 -0.07 3.62 -7.26
N GLN A 118 0.90 2.71 -7.21
CA GLN A 118 1.93 2.58 -8.24
C GLN A 118 1.35 2.09 -9.56
N SER A 119 0.50 1.05 -9.55
CA SER A 119 -0.11 0.45 -10.74
C SER A 119 -1.05 1.44 -11.45
N SER A 120 -1.92 2.13 -10.70
CA SER A 120 -2.82 3.14 -11.27
C SER A 120 -2.07 4.32 -11.89
N GLY A 121 -0.96 4.75 -11.28
CA GLY A 121 -0.07 5.77 -11.86
C GLY A 121 0.62 5.31 -13.15
N ALA A 122 0.96 4.04 -13.29
CA ALA A 122 1.51 3.47 -14.52
C ALA A 122 0.45 3.38 -15.63
N ALA A 123 -0.77 2.91 -15.28
CA ALA A 123 -1.89 2.85 -16.21
C ALA A 123 -2.25 4.22 -16.78
N SER A 124 -2.26 5.26 -15.95
CA SER A 124 -2.54 6.64 -16.37
C SER A 124 -1.48 7.22 -17.31
N ARG A 125 -0.22 6.79 -17.21
CA ARG A 125 0.86 7.20 -18.11
C ARG A 125 0.81 6.49 -19.46
N GLY A 126 0.40 5.22 -19.48
CA GLY A 126 0.28 4.42 -20.71
C GLY A 126 -0.90 4.81 -21.59
N ALA A 127 -1.88 5.54 -21.06
CA ALA A 127 -3.08 5.99 -21.76
C ALA A 127 -2.92 7.37 -22.46
N ARG A 128 -1.73 7.99 -22.40
CA ARG A 128 -1.41 9.25 -23.09
C ARG A 128 -0.52 8.97 -24.28
#